data_4e579f591fe8c998c084af28b4ea37d9
#
_entry.id   4e579f591fe8c998c084af28b4ea37d9
#
_cell.length_a   1.000
_cell.length_b   1.000
_cell.length_c   1.000
_cell.angle_alpha   90.00
_cell.angle_beta   90.00
_cell.angle_gamma   90.00
#
_symmetry.space_group_name_H-M   'P 1'
#
loop_
_entity.id
_entity.type
_entity.pdbx_description
1 polymer ?
#
loop_
_entity_poly.entity_id
_entity_poly.type
_entity_poly.pdbx_seq_one_letter_code
_entity_poly.pdbx_strand_id
1 'polypeptide(L)'
;MVFAALDIVYAARLATVDPGERGFYSWLHECAPLRLWAVPWLLVAVMCAHGALRTTCDKAAFAAAIGIKVLWSCLYLSGWLLGDVPEGWVSASVWAAFAACVWLIAGWPEPINGKGRPPWTPPLG
;
A
#
# COMPACT_ATOMS: atom_id res chain seq x y z
N MET A 1 -1.59 9.43 -6.93
CA MET A 1 -2.21 8.71 -8.07
C MET A 1 -1.54 7.39 -8.41
N VAL A 2 -0.19 7.29 -8.47
CA VAL A 2 0.53 6.05 -8.85
C VAL A 2 0.19 4.88 -7.91
N PHE A 3 0.18 5.08 -6.61
CA PHE A 3 -0.14 4.02 -5.64
C PHE A 3 -1.57 3.50 -5.79
N ALA A 4 -2.56 4.38 -6.01
CA ALA A 4 -3.93 3.96 -6.24
C ALA A 4 -4.05 3.08 -7.51
N ALA A 5 -3.33 3.41 -8.57
CA ALA A 5 -3.31 2.61 -9.79
C ALA A 5 -2.71 1.22 -9.55
N LEU A 6 -1.58 1.14 -8.82
CA LEU A 6 -0.96 -0.13 -8.46
C LEU A 6 -1.89 -1.00 -7.59
N ASP A 7 -2.57 -0.40 -6.62
CA ASP A 7 -3.49 -1.10 -5.73
C ASP A 7 -4.72 -1.64 -6.51
N ILE A 8 -5.22 -0.89 -7.51
CA ILE A 8 -6.28 -1.36 -8.42
C ILE A 8 -5.80 -2.54 -9.28
N VAL A 9 -4.62 -2.44 -9.87
CA VAL A 9 -4.04 -3.52 -10.69
C VAL A 9 -3.89 -4.79 -9.86
N TYR A 10 -3.42 -4.66 -8.63
CA TYR A 10 -3.25 -5.80 -7.74
C TYR A 10 -4.59 -6.41 -7.30
N ALA A 11 -5.60 -5.59 -7.01
CA ALA A 11 -6.95 -6.04 -6.73
C ALA A 11 -7.56 -6.80 -7.93
N ALA A 12 -7.40 -6.27 -9.15
CA ALA A 12 -7.83 -6.93 -10.37
C ALA A 12 -7.13 -8.29 -10.57
N ARG A 13 -5.82 -8.35 -10.30
CA ARG A 13 -5.07 -9.61 -10.32
C ARG A 13 -5.65 -10.64 -9.38
N LEU A 14 -5.93 -10.28 -8.12
CA LEU A 14 -6.53 -11.19 -7.13
C LEU A 14 -7.94 -11.65 -7.51
N ALA A 15 -8.70 -10.81 -8.21
CA ALA A 15 -10.05 -11.16 -8.66
C ALA A 15 -10.07 -12.10 -9.86
N THR A 16 -8.98 -12.15 -10.66
CA THR A 16 -8.91 -12.88 -11.93
C THR A 16 -7.95 -14.07 -11.92
N VAL A 17 -7.07 -14.18 -10.92
CA VAL A 17 -6.10 -15.28 -10.85
C VAL A 17 -6.80 -16.60 -10.54
N ASP A 18 -6.36 -17.64 -11.23
CA ASP A 18 -6.84 -19.01 -10.96
C ASP A 18 -6.16 -19.56 -9.69
N PRO A 19 -6.93 -19.97 -8.67
CA PRO A 19 -6.39 -20.56 -7.44
C PRO A 19 -5.70 -21.92 -7.67
N GLY A 20 -5.85 -22.55 -8.83
CA GLY A 20 -5.20 -23.81 -9.18
C GLY A 20 -3.69 -23.71 -9.42
N GLU A 21 -3.13 -22.50 -9.57
CA GLU A 21 -1.69 -22.29 -9.62
C GLU A 21 -1.07 -22.55 -8.24
N ARG A 22 -0.02 -23.39 -8.21
CA ARG A 22 0.74 -23.69 -6.99
C ARG A 22 1.45 -22.43 -6.47
N GLY A 23 1.52 -22.28 -5.15
CA GLY A 23 2.26 -21.21 -4.48
C GLY A 23 1.37 -20.29 -3.66
N PHE A 24 1.75 -19.02 -3.55
CA PHE A 24 1.13 -18.06 -2.65
C PHE A 24 -0.41 -17.93 -2.80
N TYR A 25 -0.92 -17.91 -4.03
CA TYR A 25 -2.36 -17.76 -4.26
C TYR A 25 -3.15 -19.01 -3.87
N SER A 26 -2.59 -20.21 -4.05
CA SER A 26 -3.19 -21.45 -3.58
C SER A 26 -3.28 -21.47 -2.06
N TRP A 27 -2.17 -21.16 -1.39
CA TRP A 27 -2.10 -21.06 0.07
C TRP A 27 -3.07 -19.99 0.62
N LEU A 28 -3.12 -18.82 -0.01
CA LEU A 28 -4.02 -17.74 0.37
C LEU A 28 -5.50 -18.12 0.17
N HIS A 29 -5.79 -18.90 -0.88
CA HIS A 29 -7.14 -19.39 -1.18
C HIS A 29 -7.65 -20.38 -0.13
N GLU A 30 -6.78 -21.17 0.46
CA GLU A 30 -7.12 -22.07 1.58
C GLU A 30 -7.59 -21.29 2.82
N CYS A 31 -7.02 -20.09 3.04
CA CYS A 31 -7.45 -19.23 4.14
C CYS A 31 -8.79 -18.53 3.85
N ALA A 32 -8.99 -18.03 2.63
CA ALA A 32 -10.21 -17.36 2.17
C ALA A 32 -10.22 -17.23 0.63
N PRO A 33 -11.42 -17.16 -0.01
CA PRO A 33 -11.51 -16.93 -1.45
C PRO A 33 -10.72 -15.69 -1.89
N LEU A 34 -9.92 -15.82 -2.96
CA LEU A 34 -9.02 -14.76 -3.44
C LEU A 34 -9.74 -13.43 -3.72
N ARG A 35 -11.01 -13.50 -4.13
CA ARG A 35 -11.84 -12.31 -4.36
C ARG A 35 -12.07 -11.48 -3.10
N LEU A 36 -12.10 -12.10 -1.93
CA LEU A 36 -12.21 -11.39 -0.65
C LEU A 36 -10.93 -10.61 -0.34
N TRP A 37 -9.77 -11.15 -0.73
CA TRP A 37 -8.49 -10.48 -0.58
C TRP A 37 -8.31 -9.27 -1.51
N ALA A 38 -9.11 -9.16 -2.58
CA ALA A 38 -9.14 -7.97 -3.43
C ALA A 38 -9.81 -6.76 -2.75
N VAL A 39 -10.74 -7.00 -1.81
CA VAL A 39 -11.50 -5.93 -1.15
C VAL A 39 -10.61 -4.92 -0.41
N PRO A 40 -9.68 -5.33 0.48
CA PRO A 40 -8.81 -4.37 1.17
C PRO A 40 -7.95 -3.54 0.20
N TRP A 41 -7.51 -4.11 -0.92
CA TRP A 41 -6.78 -3.38 -1.95
C TRP A 41 -7.63 -2.31 -2.63
N LEU A 42 -8.88 -2.62 -2.96
CA LEU A 42 -9.82 -1.65 -3.53
C LEU A 42 -10.14 -0.52 -2.53
N LEU A 43 -10.34 -0.86 -1.25
CA LEU A 43 -10.57 0.15 -0.22
C LEU A 43 -9.38 1.11 -0.09
N VAL A 44 -8.16 0.60 -0.06
CA VAL A 44 -6.94 1.43 -0.03
C VAL A 44 -6.83 2.28 -1.29
N ALA A 45 -7.11 1.71 -2.47
CA ALA A 45 -7.10 2.45 -3.74
C ALA A 45 -8.08 3.63 -3.72
N VAL A 46 -9.31 3.41 -3.23
CA VAL A 46 -10.33 4.46 -3.08
C VAL A 46 -9.88 5.53 -2.07
N MET A 47 -9.32 5.13 -0.93
CA MET A 47 -8.79 6.07 0.06
C MET A 47 -7.66 6.92 -0.52
N CYS A 48 -6.72 6.32 -1.25
CA CYS A 48 -5.63 7.03 -1.91
C CYS A 48 -6.13 7.98 -3.02
N ALA A 49 -7.12 7.55 -3.81
CA ALA A 49 -7.74 8.40 -4.83
C ALA A 49 -8.49 9.57 -4.19
N HIS A 50 -9.24 9.32 -3.13
CA HIS A 50 -9.95 10.36 -2.39
C HIS A 50 -9.00 11.37 -1.74
N GLY A 51 -7.92 10.89 -1.08
CA GLY A 51 -6.87 11.75 -0.51
C GLY A 51 -6.19 12.62 -1.55
N ALA A 52 -5.94 12.09 -2.76
CA ALA A 52 -5.36 12.84 -3.87
C ALA A 52 -6.27 13.94 -4.42
N LEU A 53 -7.60 13.81 -4.24
CA LEU A 53 -8.59 14.80 -4.66
C LEU A 53 -8.90 15.83 -3.57
N ARG A 54 -8.69 15.47 -2.30
CA ARG A 54 -8.96 16.32 -1.14
C ARG A 54 -7.68 16.47 -0.32
N THR A 55 -7.17 17.69 -0.22
CA THR A 55 -5.92 18.04 0.49
C THR A 55 -5.96 17.83 2.02
N THR A 56 -7.06 17.29 2.58
CA THR A 56 -7.29 17.29 4.02
C THR A 56 -7.17 15.93 4.71
N CYS A 57 -7.01 14.81 3.98
CA CYS A 57 -7.05 13.45 4.55
C CYS A 57 -5.87 12.54 4.15
N ASP A 58 -4.72 13.08 3.82
CA ASP A 58 -3.59 12.32 3.29
C ASP A 58 -3.02 11.29 4.27
N LYS A 59 -3.00 11.60 5.58
CA LYS A 59 -2.42 10.72 6.60
C LYS A 59 -3.10 9.35 6.68
N ALA A 60 -4.43 9.31 6.62
CA ALA A 60 -5.18 8.06 6.67
C ALA A 60 -4.95 7.20 5.40
N ALA A 61 -4.91 7.83 4.24
CA ALA A 61 -4.62 7.15 2.97
C ALA A 61 -3.20 6.57 2.96
N PHE A 62 -2.20 7.33 3.41
CA PHE A 62 -0.82 6.85 3.54
C PHE A 62 -0.72 5.71 4.56
N ALA A 63 -1.35 5.83 5.72
CA ALA A 63 -1.37 4.77 6.73
C ALA A 63 -2.00 3.48 6.20
N ALA A 64 -3.12 3.58 5.47
CA ALA A 64 -3.77 2.43 4.82
C ALA A 64 -2.88 1.81 3.73
N ALA A 65 -2.23 2.64 2.91
CA ALA A 65 -1.31 2.18 1.87
C ALA A 65 -0.06 1.47 2.44
N ILE A 66 0.48 1.94 3.56
CA ILE A 66 1.56 1.25 4.28
C ILE A 66 1.03 -0.05 4.87
N GLY A 67 -0.11 -0.02 5.56
CA GLY A 67 -0.70 -1.15 6.26
C GLY A 67 -0.95 -2.35 5.35
N ILE A 68 -1.54 -2.13 4.16
CA ILE A 68 -1.78 -3.23 3.22
C ILE A 68 -0.48 -3.86 2.70
N LYS A 69 0.57 -3.09 2.49
CA LYS A 69 1.86 -3.58 2.01
C LYS A 69 2.61 -4.35 3.10
N VAL A 70 2.54 -3.87 4.34
CA VAL A 70 3.08 -4.59 5.51
C VAL A 70 2.32 -5.91 5.70
N LEU A 71 0.99 -5.89 5.65
CA LEU A 71 0.19 -7.11 5.73
C LEU A 71 0.62 -8.13 4.67
N TRP A 72 0.79 -7.69 3.41
CA TRP A 72 1.22 -8.57 2.32
C TRP A 72 2.62 -9.12 2.51
N SER A 73 3.56 -8.29 2.99
CA SER A 73 4.89 -8.73 3.38
C SER A 73 4.83 -9.84 4.45
N CYS A 74 3.99 -9.66 5.48
CA CYS A 74 3.80 -10.66 6.53
C CYS A 74 3.19 -11.96 6.01
N LEU A 75 2.19 -11.88 5.10
CA LEU A 75 1.56 -13.05 4.50
C LEU A 75 2.56 -13.88 3.67
N TYR A 76 3.36 -13.24 2.83
CA TYR A 76 4.41 -13.93 2.07
C TYR A 76 5.46 -14.56 2.97
N LEU A 77 5.88 -13.84 4.02
CA LEU A 77 6.85 -14.35 4.99
C LEU A 77 6.29 -15.54 5.75
N SER A 78 5.02 -15.49 6.17
CA SER A 78 4.35 -16.59 6.86
C SER A 78 4.25 -17.83 5.96
N GLY A 79 3.83 -17.68 4.71
CA GLY A 79 3.76 -18.78 3.75
C GLY A 79 5.13 -19.41 3.48
N TRP A 80 6.19 -18.60 3.46
CA TRP A 80 7.56 -19.11 3.34
C TRP A 80 8.01 -19.87 4.59
N LEU A 81 7.75 -19.35 5.80
CA LEU A 81 8.12 -19.99 7.06
C LEU A 81 7.38 -21.32 7.27
N LEU A 82 6.15 -21.44 6.77
CA LEU A 82 5.35 -22.66 6.80
C LEU A 82 5.76 -23.67 5.72
N GLY A 83 6.58 -23.25 4.75
CA GLY A 83 7.07 -24.10 3.66
C GLY A 83 6.14 -24.19 2.45
N ASP A 84 5.02 -23.48 2.46
CA ASP A 84 4.00 -23.55 1.40
C ASP A 84 4.33 -22.64 0.20
N VAL A 85 5.14 -21.59 0.42
CA VAL A 85 5.47 -20.57 -0.59
C VAL A 85 6.98 -20.54 -0.82
N PRO A 86 7.49 -21.23 -1.85
CA PRO A 86 8.90 -21.13 -2.23
C PRO A 86 9.29 -19.68 -2.51
N GLU A 87 10.45 -19.26 -2.03
CA GLU A 87 10.98 -17.89 -2.22
C GLU A 87 10.05 -16.75 -1.72
N GLY A 88 9.08 -17.06 -0.85
CA GLY A 88 8.17 -16.06 -0.29
C GLY A 88 8.90 -14.91 0.43
N TRP A 89 10.09 -15.16 0.98
CA TRP A 89 10.94 -14.13 1.58
C TRP A 89 11.36 -13.02 0.60
N VAL A 90 11.55 -13.35 -0.68
CA VAL A 90 11.87 -12.36 -1.73
C VAL A 90 10.68 -11.42 -1.92
N SER A 91 9.48 -12.00 -2.12
CA SER A 91 8.26 -11.22 -2.25
C SER A 91 7.96 -10.39 -1.00
N ALA A 92 8.17 -10.97 0.19
CA ALA A 92 8.03 -10.25 1.46
C ALA A 92 8.96 -9.03 1.53
N SER A 93 10.22 -9.18 1.12
CA SER A 93 11.19 -8.08 1.07
C SER A 93 10.79 -6.97 0.10
N VAL A 94 10.25 -7.32 -1.07
CA VAL A 94 9.74 -6.35 -2.05
C VAL A 94 8.58 -5.55 -1.46
N TRP A 95 7.61 -6.21 -0.83
CA TRP A 95 6.47 -5.54 -0.21
C TRP A 95 6.89 -4.66 0.97
N ALA A 96 7.86 -5.10 1.79
CA ALA A 96 8.44 -4.30 2.86
C ALA A 96 9.14 -3.05 2.31
N ALA A 97 9.89 -3.17 1.22
CA ALA A 97 10.52 -2.04 0.55
C ALA A 97 9.48 -1.03 0.03
N PHE A 98 8.38 -1.50 -0.57
CA PHE A 98 7.27 -0.62 -0.97
C PHE A 98 6.64 0.10 0.22
N ALA A 99 6.42 -0.59 1.34
CA ALA A 99 5.91 0.03 2.56
C ALA A 99 6.86 1.12 3.07
N ALA A 100 8.17 0.86 3.08
CA ALA A 100 9.19 1.82 3.46
C ALA A 100 9.22 3.04 2.53
N CYS A 101 9.11 2.85 1.22
CA CYS A 101 9.02 3.95 0.26
C CYS A 101 7.80 4.85 0.53
N VAL A 102 6.63 4.26 0.75
CA VAL A 102 5.41 5.03 1.07
C VAL A 102 5.57 5.79 2.37
N TRP A 103 6.18 5.17 3.39
CA TRP A 103 6.45 5.80 4.68
C TRP A 103 7.42 6.99 4.57
N LEU A 104 8.49 6.84 3.79
CA LEU A 104 9.44 7.93 3.53
C LEU A 104 8.77 9.11 2.82
N ILE A 105 7.93 8.84 1.83
CA ILE A 105 7.19 9.88 1.10
C ILE A 105 6.19 10.58 2.02
N ALA A 106 5.49 9.82 2.89
CA ALA A 106 4.54 10.38 3.84
C ALA A 106 5.20 11.28 4.90
N GLY A 107 6.47 11.04 5.22
CA GLY A 107 7.28 11.87 6.14
C GLY A 107 7.89 13.11 5.51
N TRP A 108 7.78 13.29 4.20
CA TRP A 108 8.34 14.48 3.53
C TRP A 108 7.54 15.72 3.91
N PRO A 109 8.24 16.81 4.31
CA PRO A 109 7.56 18.06 4.63
C PRO A 109 6.86 18.60 3.38
N GLU A 110 5.59 18.98 3.54
CA GLU A 110 4.86 19.65 2.48
C GLU A 110 5.61 20.93 2.09
N PRO A 111 5.79 21.20 0.78
CA PRO A 111 6.35 22.47 0.34
C PRO A 111 5.45 23.58 0.90
N ILE A 112 6.07 24.51 1.62
CA ILE A 112 5.39 25.67 2.24
C ILE A 112 4.70 26.44 1.09
N ASN A 113 3.46 26.09 0.83
CA ASN A 113 2.62 26.86 -0.08
C ASN A 113 2.39 28.22 0.57
N GLY A 114 3.11 29.22 0.08
CA GLY A 114 3.20 30.64 0.36
C GLY A 114 2.23 31.41 1.27
N LYS A 115 1.43 30.72 2.12
CA LYS A 115 0.54 31.35 3.10
C LYS A 115 1.16 31.53 4.48
N GLY A 116 2.32 30.94 4.73
CA GLY A 116 3.11 31.21 5.92
C GLY A 116 4.31 32.07 5.54
N ARG A 117 4.23 33.39 5.75
CA ARG A 117 5.44 34.22 5.71
C ARG A 117 6.42 33.64 6.73
N PRO A 118 7.67 33.39 6.35
CA PRO A 118 8.68 32.98 7.33
C PRO A 118 8.70 33.99 8.48
N PRO A 119 8.90 33.57 9.73
CA PRO A 119 8.82 34.47 10.90
C PRO A 119 9.89 35.57 10.88
N TRP A 120 10.85 35.52 9.93
CA TRP A 120 11.94 36.52 9.77
C TRP A 120 11.66 37.58 8.68
N THR A 121 10.50 37.62 8.02
CA THR A 121 10.21 38.74 7.11
C THR A 121 9.96 40.01 7.91
N PRO A 122 10.82 41.06 7.76
CA PRO A 122 10.61 42.32 8.45
C PRO A 122 9.27 42.96 8.00
N PRO A 123 8.58 43.68 8.90
CA PRO A 123 7.39 44.42 8.52
C PRO A 123 7.77 45.43 7.44
N LEU A 124 7.03 45.40 6.34
CA LEU A 124 7.16 46.46 5.33
C LEU A 124 6.68 47.75 6.00
N GLY A 125 7.63 48.64 6.32
CA GLY A 125 7.35 50.00 6.81
C GLY A 125 6.63 50.86 5.77
#